data_33b3cb41b14c161fdedb8196f771bf45
#
_entry.id   33b3cb41b14c161fdedb8196f771bf45
#
_cell.length_a   1.000
_cell.length_b   1.000
_cell.length_c   1.000
_cell.angle_alpha   90.00
_cell.angle_beta   90.00
_cell.angle_gamma   90.00
#
_symmetry.space_group_name_H-M   'P 1'
#
loop_
_entity.id
_entity.type
_entity.pdbx_description
1 polymer ?
#
loop_
_entity_poly.entity_id
_entity_poly.type
_entity_poly.pdbx_seq_one_letter_code
_entity_poly.pdbx_strand_id
1 'polypeptide(L)'
;SFSSLSCMIILPHKLLIFTTKLVSEDDRNTFTLKLEDTENWLYEDGEDQPKQVYVDKLAELKSLGQPIKTRFQESEERPKLFEELGKQIQQYMKVISSFKNKEDQYEHLDAADVTKVEKSTNEAMEWMNSKLNLQNKQSLTVDPVVKTKEIEAKIKELTSICSPIISKPKPKVEPPKEEPKHAEQNGPVDGQGDNPGSQAAEHGADTAVPSDGDKKLPEMDIDWFQHLFILKQT
;
A
#
# COMPACT_ATOMS: atom_id res chain seq x y z
N SER A 1 -25.79 15.93 -12.23
CA SER A 1 -26.64 15.96 -13.46
C SER A 1 -27.28 14.60 -13.66
N PHE A 2 -28.42 14.57 -14.33
CA PHE A 2 -29.21 13.40 -14.70
C PHE A 2 -28.32 12.28 -15.30
N SER A 3 -27.49 12.60 -16.27
CA SER A 3 -26.59 11.66 -16.95
C SER A 3 -25.60 10.98 -16.01
N SER A 4 -25.12 11.69 -15.01
CA SER A 4 -24.17 11.17 -14.02
C SER A 4 -24.83 10.19 -13.06
N LEU A 5 -26.06 10.44 -12.64
CA LEU A 5 -26.80 9.55 -11.74
C LEU A 5 -27.25 8.28 -12.47
N SER A 6 -27.69 8.39 -13.73
CA SER A 6 -28.08 7.23 -14.57
C SER A 6 -26.91 6.26 -14.76
N CYS A 7 -25.72 6.76 -15.06
CA CYS A 7 -24.52 5.94 -15.15
C CYS A 7 -24.17 5.24 -13.80
N MET A 8 -24.43 5.92 -12.68
CA MET A 8 -24.19 5.39 -11.34
C MET A 8 -25.22 4.34 -10.87
N ILE A 9 -26.35 4.21 -11.53
CA ILE A 9 -27.34 3.17 -11.22
C ILE A 9 -27.05 1.87 -11.99
N ILE A 10 -26.64 1.97 -13.24
CA ILE A 10 -26.38 0.79 -14.10
C ILE A 10 -25.18 -0.04 -13.60
N LEU A 11 -24.14 0.63 -13.13
CA LEU A 11 -22.91 -0.04 -12.67
C LEU A 11 -23.08 -0.85 -11.37
N PRO A 12 -23.76 -0.35 -10.32
CA PRO A 12 -24.07 -1.15 -9.13
C PRO A 12 -24.91 -2.40 -9.40
N HIS A 13 -25.84 -2.35 -10.34
CA HIS A 13 -26.59 -3.54 -10.74
C HIS A 13 -25.67 -4.66 -11.26
N LYS A 14 -24.70 -4.31 -12.10
CA LYS A 14 -23.68 -5.26 -12.57
C LYS A 14 -22.78 -5.74 -11.43
N LEU A 15 -22.33 -4.82 -10.56
CA LEU A 15 -21.52 -5.18 -9.40
C LEU A 15 -22.23 -6.18 -8.48
N LEU A 16 -23.52 -5.98 -8.25
CA LEU A 16 -24.32 -6.83 -7.38
C LEU A 16 -24.41 -8.27 -7.91
N ILE A 17 -24.47 -8.47 -9.23
CA ILE A 17 -24.44 -9.79 -9.87
C ILE A 17 -23.10 -10.47 -9.65
N PHE A 18 -21.99 -9.74 -9.70
CA PHE A 18 -20.65 -10.31 -9.55
C PHE A 18 -20.22 -10.54 -8.09
N THR A 19 -20.83 -9.83 -7.13
CA THR A 19 -20.47 -9.90 -5.71
C THR A 19 -21.46 -10.72 -4.88
N THR A 20 -22.24 -11.61 -5.51
CA THR A 20 -23.26 -12.43 -4.83
C THR A 20 -22.76 -13.17 -3.60
N LYS A 21 -21.48 -13.57 -3.59
CA LYS A 21 -20.84 -14.26 -2.44
C LYS A 21 -20.45 -13.32 -1.29
N LEU A 22 -20.40 -12.01 -1.54
CA LEU A 22 -19.94 -11.00 -0.59
C LEU A 22 -21.08 -10.20 0.05
N VAL A 23 -22.31 -10.47 -0.35
CA VAL A 23 -23.51 -9.74 0.06
C VAL A 23 -24.56 -10.73 0.53
N SER A 24 -25.16 -10.44 1.68
CA SER A 24 -26.31 -11.24 2.13
C SER A 24 -27.49 -11.07 1.15
N GLU A 25 -28.39 -12.03 1.13
CA GLU A 25 -29.59 -11.95 0.27
C GLU A 25 -30.45 -10.74 0.64
N ASP A 26 -30.59 -10.46 1.91
CA ASP A 26 -31.35 -9.31 2.42
C ASP A 26 -30.74 -7.98 2.01
N ASP A 27 -29.44 -7.81 2.18
CA ASP A 27 -28.70 -6.60 1.76
C ASP A 27 -28.79 -6.41 0.24
N ARG A 28 -28.65 -7.51 -0.52
CA ARG A 28 -28.77 -7.49 -1.97
C ARG A 28 -30.16 -7.04 -2.42
N ASN A 29 -31.20 -7.62 -1.84
CA ASN A 29 -32.58 -7.27 -2.16
C ASN A 29 -32.87 -5.82 -1.82
N THR A 30 -32.46 -5.36 -0.63
CA THR A 30 -32.60 -3.98 -0.18
C THR A 30 -31.92 -3.01 -1.15
N PHE A 31 -30.67 -3.30 -1.54
CA PHE A 31 -29.94 -2.44 -2.45
C PHE A 31 -30.52 -2.46 -3.86
N THR A 32 -30.97 -3.62 -4.37
CA THR A 32 -31.62 -3.73 -5.67
C THR A 32 -32.89 -2.89 -5.71
N LEU A 33 -33.79 -3.03 -4.73
CA LEU A 33 -35.00 -2.23 -4.64
C LEU A 33 -34.70 -0.72 -4.62
N LYS A 34 -33.68 -0.32 -3.87
CA LYS A 34 -33.28 1.08 -3.81
C LYS A 34 -32.72 1.62 -5.12
N LEU A 35 -32.00 0.78 -5.87
CA LEU A 35 -31.54 1.13 -7.22
C LEU A 35 -32.71 1.31 -8.18
N GLU A 36 -33.66 0.36 -8.19
CA GLU A 36 -34.86 0.41 -9.02
C GLU A 36 -35.73 1.64 -8.68
N ASP A 37 -36.00 1.89 -7.41
CA ASP A 37 -36.76 3.07 -6.96
C ASP A 37 -36.06 4.38 -7.38
N THR A 38 -34.73 4.45 -7.30
CA THR A 38 -33.99 5.64 -7.70
C THR A 38 -33.98 5.79 -9.21
N GLU A 39 -33.93 4.71 -9.97
CA GLU A 39 -34.00 4.69 -11.42
C GLU A 39 -35.39 5.17 -11.89
N ASN A 40 -36.48 4.62 -11.34
CA ASN A 40 -37.84 5.04 -11.63
C ASN A 40 -38.05 6.52 -11.34
N TRP A 41 -37.64 6.96 -10.14
CA TRP A 41 -37.69 8.37 -9.77
C TRP A 41 -36.94 9.26 -10.76
N LEU A 42 -35.78 8.81 -11.27
CA LEU A 42 -34.95 9.60 -12.18
C LEU A 42 -35.70 9.88 -13.51
N TYR A 43 -36.47 8.91 -14.00
CA TYR A 43 -37.23 9.06 -15.25
C TYR A 43 -38.61 9.69 -15.08
N GLU A 44 -39.19 9.64 -13.88
CA GLU A 44 -40.52 10.19 -13.61
C GLU A 44 -40.44 11.63 -13.08
N ASP A 45 -39.84 11.81 -11.90
CA ASP A 45 -39.85 13.08 -11.15
C ASP A 45 -38.49 13.78 -11.12
N GLY A 46 -37.43 13.11 -11.57
CA GLY A 46 -36.05 13.52 -11.35
C GLY A 46 -35.48 14.50 -12.38
N GLU A 47 -36.20 14.83 -13.49
CA GLU A 47 -35.59 15.55 -14.61
C GLU A 47 -35.19 17.00 -14.24
N ASP A 48 -36.02 17.71 -13.51
CA ASP A 48 -35.85 19.13 -13.17
C ASP A 48 -35.64 19.41 -11.67
N GLN A 49 -35.07 18.47 -10.95
CA GLN A 49 -34.84 18.61 -9.50
C GLN A 49 -33.61 19.47 -9.17
N PRO A 50 -33.62 20.15 -8.02
CA PRO A 50 -32.43 20.83 -7.51
C PRO A 50 -31.26 19.88 -7.35
N LYS A 51 -30.02 20.36 -7.59
CA LYS A 51 -28.79 19.58 -7.46
C LYS A 51 -28.70 18.79 -6.15
N GLN A 52 -29.15 19.37 -5.05
CA GLN A 52 -29.08 18.76 -3.73
C GLN A 52 -29.85 17.44 -3.67
N VAL A 53 -31.01 17.33 -4.31
CA VAL A 53 -31.82 16.11 -4.35
C VAL A 53 -31.05 14.94 -4.98
N TYR A 54 -30.33 15.21 -6.08
CA TYR A 54 -29.47 14.19 -6.69
C TYR A 54 -28.31 13.78 -5.80
N VAL A 55 -27.71 14.76 -5.08
CA VAL A 55 -26.61 14.49 -4.13
C VAL A 55 -27.10 13.61 -3.00
N ASP A 56 -28.28 13.87 -2.44
CA ASP A 56 -28.84 13.10 -1.33
C ASP A 56 -29.17 11.66 -1.74
N LYS A 57 -29.81 11.47 -2.91
CA LYS A 57 -30.07 10.14 -3.44
C LYS A 57 -28.78 9.36 -3.72
N LEU A 58 -27.77 10.04 -4.25
CA LEU A 58 -26.46 9.43 -4.49
C LEU A 58 -25.77 9.03 -3.17
N ALA A 59 -25.85 9.86 -2.14
CA ALA A 59 -25.29 9.56 -0.81
C ALA A 59 -25.96 8.32 -0.21
N GLU A 60 -27.28 8.19 -0.38
CA GLU A 60 -28.04 7.02 0.08
C GLU A 60 -27.60 5.73 -0.65
N LEU A 61 -27.49 5.75 -1.98
CA LEU A 61 -26.99 4.61 -2.76
C LEU A 61 -25.55 4.26 -2.39
N LYS A 62 -24.69 5.27 -2.19
CA LYS A 62 -23.30 5.05 -1.74
C LYS A 62 -23.22 4.40 -0.37
N SER A 63 -24.11 4.79 0.56
CA SER A 63 -24.11 4.20 1.91
C SER A 63 -24.40 2.70 1.89
N LEU A 64 -25.24 2.24 0.97
CA LEU A 64 -25.55 0.82 0.78
C LEU A 64 -24.47 0.08 -0.02
N GLY A 65 -23.91 0.72 -1.03
CA GLY A 65 -22.92 0.12 -1.92
C GLY A 65 -21.48 0.10 -1.36
N GLN A 66 -21.13 1.05 -0.50
CA GLN A 66 -19.76 1.16 0.03
C GLN A 66 -19.30 -0.06 0.85
N PRO A 67 -20.11 -0.65 1.74
CA PRO A 67 -19.72 -1.87 2.45
C PRO A 67 -19.43 -3.03 1.49
N ILE A 68 -20.23 -3.18 0.43
CA ILE A 68 -20.06 -4.22 -0.59
C ILE A 68 -18.73 -4.03 -1.31
N LYS A 69 -18.46 -2.80 -1.75
CA LYS A 69 -17.18 -2.44 -2.39
C LYS A 69 -16.01 -2.74 -1.48
N THR A 70 -16.07 -2.32 -0.23
CA THR A 70 -14.98 -2.52 0.73
C THR A 70 -14.71 -4.01 0.92
N ARG A 71 -15.75 -4.85 1.11
CA ARG A 71 -15.59 -6.31 1.20
C ARG A 71 -14.97 -6.90 -0.06
N PHE A 72 -15.38 -6.42 -1.23
CA PHE A 72 -14.80 -6.87 -2.50
C PHE A 72 -13.31 -6.54 -2.59
N GLN A 73 -12.93 -5.28 -2.36
CA GLN A 73 -11.52 -4.86 -2.36
C GLN A 73 -10.70 -5.67 -1.35
N GLU A 74 -11.19 -5.79 -0.13
CA GLU A 74 -10.55 -6.60 0.91
C GLU A 74 -10.39 -8.08 0.50
N SER A 75 -11.37 -8.65 -0.22
CA SER A 75 -11.29 -10.05 -0.68
C SER A 75 -10.25 -10.26 -1.78
N GLU A 76 -10.01 -9.25 -2.61
CA GLU A 76 -9.04 -9.31 -3.71
C GLU A 76 -7.60 -8.99 -3.26
N GLU A 77 -7.44 -8.05 -2.33
CA GLU A 77 -6.13 -7.56 -1.90
C GLU A 77 -5.54 -8.40 -0.76
N ARG A 78 -6.36 -8.88 0.16
CA ARG A 78 -5.91 -9.63 1.35
C ARG A 78 -5.06 -10.86 1.02
N PRO A 79 -5.45 -11.72 0.05
CA PRO A 79 -4.62 -12.89 -0.30
C PRO A 79 -3.22 -12.50 -0.79
N LYS A 80 -3.11 -11.43 -1.56
CA LYS A 80 -1.83 -10.93 -2.08
C LYS A 80 -0.91 -10.44 -0.97
N LEU A 81 -1.48 -9.73 0.00
CA LEU A 81 -0.72 -9.23 1.15
C LEU A 81 -0.29 -10.37 2.09
N PHE A 82 -1.12 -11.39 2.29
CA PHE A 82 -0.71 -12.58 3.02
C PHE A 82 0.40 -13.35 2.30
N GLU A 83 0.35 -13.44 0.98
CA GLU A 83 1.41 -14.04 0.17
C GLU A 83 2.72 -13.26 0.33
N GLU A 84 2.67 -11.94 0.30
CA GLU A 84 3.84 -11.08 0.50
C GLU A 84 4.42 -11.23 1.91
N LEU A 85 3.58 -11.21 2.95
CA LEU A 85 4.01 -11.48 4.32
C LEU A 85 4.66 -12.85 4.45
N GLY A 86 4.06 -13.88 3.84
CA GLY A 86 4.61 -15.23 3.82
C GLY A 86 5.97 -15.32 3.15
N LYS A 87 6.17 -14.63 2.02
CA LYS A 87 7.47 -14.54 1.32
C LYS A 87 8.54 -13.89 2.20
N GLN A 88 8.20 -12.80 2.88
CA GLN A 88 9.13 -12.13 3.79
C GLN A 88 9.51 -13.01 4.99
N ILE A 89 8.53 -13.66 5.60
CA ILE A 89 8.79 -14.62 6.69
C ILE A 89 9.74 -15.71 6.22
N GLN A 90 9.50 -16.32 5.05
CA GLN A 90 10.38 -17.37 4.49
C GLN A 90 11.79 -16.83 4.23
N GLN A 91 11.92 -15.62 3.71
CA GLN A 91 13.21 -14.99 3.46
C GLN A 91 14.00 -14.80 4.77
N TYR A 92 13.38 -14.30 5.82
CA TYR A 92 14.03 -14.12 7.11
C TYR A 92 14.38 -15.48 7.77
N MET A 93 13.49 -16.48 7.68
CA MET A 93 13.78 -17.83 8.15
C MET A 93 15.00 -18.45 7.46
N LYS A 94 15.14 -18.21 6.15
CA LYS A 94 16.32 -18.65 5.40
C LYS A 94 17.60 -18.00 5.93
N VAL A 95 17.58 -16.67 6.17
CA VAL A 95 18.75 -15.96 6.75
C VAL A 95 19.10 -16.52 8.12
N ILE A 96 18.11 -16.75 8.99
CA ILE A 96 18.31 -17.34 10.32
C ILE A 96 18.96 -18.72 10.21
N SER A 97 18.49 -19.56 9.28
CA SER A 97 19.04 -20.88 9.04
C SER A 97 20.49 -20.82 8.55
N SER A 98 20.77 -19.94 7.58
CA SER A 98 22.13 -19.73 7.06
C SER A 98 23.10 -19.24 8.13
N PHE A 99 22.65 -18.35 9.03
CA PHE A 99 23.45 -17.92 10.18
C PHE A 99 23.74 -19.10 11.15
N LYS A 100 22.72 -19.90 11.48
CA LYS A 100 22.89 -21.09 12.33
C LYS A 100 23.83 -22.12 11.72
N ASN A 101 23.84 -22.24 10.40
CA ASN A 101 24.75 -23.11 9.64
C ASN A 101 26.15 -22.51 9.46
N LYS A 102 26.43 -21.33 10.01
CA LYS A 102 27.72 -20.61 9.89
C LYS A 102 28.13 -20.37 8.45
N GLU A 103 27.16 -20.00 7.60
CA GLU A 103 27.47 -19.62 6.24
C GLU A 103 28.17 -18.26 6.21
N ASP A 104 29.28 -18.17 5.47
CA ASP A 104 30.14 -16.97 5.37
C ASP A 104 29.36 -15.66 5.12
N GLN A 105 28.23 -15.77 4.43
CA GLN A 105 27.41 -14.61 4.07
C GLN A 105 26.88 -13.87 5.30
N TYR A 106 26.54 -14.59 6.37
CA TYR A 106 25.88 -14.05 7.56
C TYR A 106 26.68 -14.18 8.86
N GLU A 107 27.89 -14.76 8.81
CA GLU A 107 28.75 -14.98 9.99
C GLU A 107 29.09 -13.69 10.75
N HIS A 108 29.08 -12.55 10.04
CA HIS A 108 29.35 -11.22 10.63
C HIS A 108 28.21 -10.64 11.45
N LEU A 109 27.02 -11.26 11.43
CA LEU A 109 25.88 -10.79 12.20
C LEU A 109 26.03 -11.13 13.67
N ASP A 110 25.54 -10.24 14.54
CA ASP A 110 25.51 -10.47 15.98
C ASP A 110 24.41 -11.48 16.34
N ALA A 111 24.75 -12.46 17.19
CA ALA A 111 23.83 -13.52 17.60
C ALA A 111 22.58 -12.98 18.32
N ALA A 112 22.71 -11.91 19.12
CA ALA A 112 21.58 -11.29 19.79
C ALA A 112 20.65 -10.60 18.78
N ASP A 113 21.19 -10.00 17.74
CA ASP A 113 20.41 -9.41 16.65
C ASP A 113 19.68 -10.47 15.82
N VAL A 114 20.33 -11.59 15.49
CA VAL A 114 19.70 -12.72 14.81
C VAL A 114 18.58 -13.32 15.67
N THR A 115 18.77 -13.39 16.99
CA THR A 115 17.70 -13.83 17.92
C THR A 115 16.48 -12.90 17.88
N LYS A 116 16.67 -11.58 17.74
CA LYS A 116 15.57 -10.63 17.55
C LYS A 116 14.82 -10.87 16.24
N VAL A 117 15.58 -11.11 15.15
CA VAL A 117 14.99 -11.45 13.84
C VAL A 117 14.17 -12.73 13.95
N GLU A 118 14.70 -13.78 14.59
CA GLU A 118 14.01 -15.05 14.79
C GLU A 118 12.72 -14.88 15.58
N LYS A 119 12.76 -14.15 16.70
CA LYS A 119 11.58 -13.85 17.51
C LYS A 119 10.50 -13.12 16.71
N SER A 120 10.85 -12.02 16.04
CA SER A 120 9.91 -11.22 15.24
C SER A 120 9.32 -12.03 14.08
N THR A 121 10.12 -12.88 13.45
CA THR A 121 9.68 -13.75 12.36
C THR A 121 8.69 -14.79 12.83
N ASN A 122 8.94 -15.42 13.98
CA ASN A 122 8.05 -16.42 14.58
C ASN A 122 6.72 -15.76 15.01
N GLU A 123 6.77 -14.60 15.66
CA GLU A 123 5.58 -13.84 16.04
C GLU A 123 4.74 -13.45 14.83
N ALA A 124 5.36 -13.01 13.72
CA ALA A 124 4.67 -12.69 12.48
C ALA A 124 4.02 -13.94 11.84
N MET A 125 4.68 -15.08 11.88
CA MET A 125 4.17 -16.35 11.36
C MET A 125 2.97 -16.83 12.18
N GLU A 126 3.03 -16.78 13.50
CA GLU A 126 1.93 -17.14 14.40
C GLU A 126 0.72 -16.23 14.18
N TRP A 127 0.97 -14.91 14.08
CA TRP A 127 -0.07 -13.93 13.78
C TRP A 127 -0.74 -14.21 12.44
N MET A 128 0.04 -14.45 11.37
CA MET A 128 -0.45 -14.75 10.03
C MET A 128 -1.33 -16.02 10.05
N ASN A 129 -0.85 -17.11 10.64
CA ASN A 129 -1.57 -18.37 10.71
C ASN A 129 -2.89 -18.24 11.51
N SER A 130 -2.86 -17.52 12.63
CA SER A 130 -4.04 -17.25 13.45
C SER A 130 -5.09 -16.46 12.65
N LYS A 131 -4.67 -15.37 11.97
CA LYS A 131 -5.57 -14.53 11.18
C LYS A 131 -6.15 -15.26 9.96
N LEU A 132 -5.33 -16.04 9.25
CA LEU A 132 -5.79 -16.88 8.15
C LEU A 132 -6.85 -17.90 8.62
N ASN A 133 -6.61 -18.58 9.73
CA ASN A 133 -7.55 -19.55 10.28
C ASN A 133 -8.88 -18.93 10.69
N LEU A 134 -8.84 -17.74 11.29
CA LEU A 134 -10.06 -17.01 11.66
C LEU A 134 -10.83 -16.54 10.43
N GLN A 135 -10.12 -15.96 9.46
CA GLN A 135 -10.72 -15.46 8.22
C GLN A 135 -11.36 -16.57 7.39
N ASN A 136 -10.71 -17.74 7.30
CA ASN A 136 -11.22 -18.89 6.54
C ASN A 136 -12.51 -19.50 7.15
N LYS A 137 -12.77 -19.26 8.42
CA LYS A 137 -13.98 -19.71 9.10
C LYS A 137 -15.13 -18.72 8.98
N GLN A 138 -14.87 -17.50 8.53
CA GLN A 138 -15.84 -16.43 8.46
C GLN A 138 -16.61 -16.44 7.15
N SER A 139 -17.91 -16.09 7.20
CA SER A 139 -18.69 -15.83 5.99
C SER A 139 -18.11 -14.63 5.22
N LEU A 140 -18.13 -14.71 3.90
CA LEU A 140 -17.72 -13.62 3.03
C LEU A 140 -18.71 -12.44 3.02
N THR A 141 -19.92 -12.64 3.53
CA THR A 141 -20.98 -11.61 3.57
C THR A 141 -20.87 -10.63 4.72
N VAL A 142 -19.95 -10.87 5.66
CA VAL A 142 -19.68 -10.00 6.81
C VAL A 142 -18.30 -9.34 6.65
N ASP A 143 -18.08 -8.28 7.42
CA ASP A 143 -16.80 -7.58 7.40
C ASP A 143 -15.65 -8.51 7.82
N PRO A 144 -14.48 -8.42 7.16
CA PRO A 144 -13.38 -9.35 7.41
C PRO A 144 -12.82 -9.23 8.83
N VAL A 145 -12.39 -10.36 9.39
CA VAL A 145 -11.72 -10.43 10.72
C VAL A 145 -10.38 -9.71 10.67
N VAL A 146 -9.69 -9.77 9.53
CA VAL A 146 -8.43 -9.07 9.30
C VAL A 146 -8.55 -8.20 8.06
N LYS A 147 -8.20 -6.93 8.22
CA LYS A 147 -8.20 -5.96 7.12
C LYS A 147 -6.83 -5.90 6.46
N THR A 148 -6.81 -5.53 5.19
CA THR A 148 -5.57 -5.31 4.41
C THR A 148 -4.58 -4.41 5.13
N LYS A 149 -5.04 -3.32 5.71
CA LYS A 149 -4.22 -2.38 6.51
C LYS A 149 -3.51 -3.03 7.70
N GLU A 150 -4.12 -4.03 8.34
CA GLU A 150 -3.49 -4.76 9.44
C GLU A 150 -2.34 -5.63 8.94
N ILE A 151 -2.51 -6.25 7.77
CA ILE A 151 -1.47 -7.08 7.15
C ILE A 151 -0.30 -6.19 6.68
N GLU A 152 -0.59 -5.07 6.04
CA GLU A 152 0.41 -4.07 5.65
C GLU A 152 1.21 -3.56 6.86
N ALA A 153 0.52 -3.27 7.97
CA ALA A 153 1.18 -2.85 9.20
C ALA A 153 2.09 -3.95 9.74
N LYS A 154 1.68 -5.22 9.69
CA LYS A 154 2.49 -6.36 10.13
C LYS A 154 3.71 -6.57 9.22
N ILE A 155 3.56 -6.44 7.90
CA ILE A 155 4.67 -6.46 6.93
C ILE A 155 5.68 -5.36 7.26
N LYS A 156 5.19 -4.14 7.47
CA LYS A 156 6.05 -2.98 7.81
C LYS A 156 6.76 -3.15 9.14
N GLU A 157 6.07 -3.66 10.17
CA GLU A 157 6.65 -3.97 11.48
C GLU A 157 7.80 -4.97 11.34
N LEU A 158 7.55 -6.12 10.69
CA LEU A 158 8.54 -7.16 10.47
C LEU A 158 9.75 -6.62 9.70
N THR A 159 9.51 -5.90 8.61
CA THR A 159 10.57 -5.30 7.80
C THR A 159 11.40 -4.30 8.59
N SER A 160 10.78 -3.45 9.39
CA SER A 160 11.48 -2.42 10.18
C SER A 160 12.43 -2.99 11.23
N ILE A 161 12.10 -4.17 11.76
CA ILE A 161 12.94 -4.86 12.75
C ILE A 161 14.03 -5.69 12.06
N CYS A 162 13.67 -6.46 11.04
CA CYS A 162 14.56 -7.46 10.44
C CYS A 162 15.53 -6.88 9.41
N SER A 163 15.06 -5.99 8.52
CA SER A 163 15.89 -5.49 7.41
C SER A 163 17.15 -4.75 7.87
N PRO A 164 17.13 -3.86 8.88
CA PRO A 164 18.36 -3.18 9.34
C PRO A 164 19.42 -4.15 9.88
N ILE A 165 18.98 -5.27 10.46
CA ILE A 165 19.87 -6.27 11.04
C ILE A 165 20.55 -7.09 9.94
N ILE A 166 19.76 -7.63 9.02
CA ILE A 166 20.29 -8.52 7.97
C ILE A 166 21.07 -7.79 6.87
N SER A 167 20.84 -6.47 6.72
CA SER A 167 21.54 -5.64 5.74
C SER A 167 22.85 -5.04 6.28
N LYS A 168 23.30 -5.42 7.48
CA LYS A 168 24.59 -4.97 8.01
C LYS A 168 25.72 -5.41 7.09
N PRO A 169 26.61 -4.49 6.64
CA PRO A 169 27.72 -4.84 5.78
C PRO A 169 28.75 -5.69 6.53
N LYS A 170 29.40 -6.62 5.85
CA LYS A 170 30.58 -7.31 6.41
C LYS A 170 31.65 -6.29 6.79
N PRO A 171 32.32 -6.45 7.93
CA PRO A 171 33.48 -5.63 8.26
C PRO A 171 34.52 -5.74 7.12
N LYS A 172 34.97 -4.61 6.59
CA LYS A 172 36.11 -4.62 5.67
C LYS A 172 37.33 -5.12 6.45
N VAL A 173 37.87 -6.24 6.07
CA VAL A 173 39.19 -6.66 6.53
C VAL A 173 40.17 -5.66 5.90
N GLU A 174 40.66 -4.72 6.71
CA GLU A 174 41.80 -3.90 6.26
C GLU A 174 42.96 -4.86 6.02
N PRO A 175 43.62 -4.80 4.87
CA PRO A 175 44.86 -5.58 4.68
C PRO A 175 45.88 -5.17 5.74
N PRO A 176 46.71 -6.09 6.24
CA PRO A 176 47.73 -5.78 7.25
C PRO A 176 48.56 -4.60 6.77
N LYS A 177 48.69 -3.57 7.60
CA LYS A 177 49.62 -2.48 7.32
C LYS A 177 51.01 -3.10 7.20
N GLU A 178 51.57 -3.15 6.00
CA GLU A 178 52.98 -3.36 5.79
C GLU A 178 53.75 -2.22 6.51
N GLU A 179 54.61 -2.61 7.45
CA GLU A 179 55.53 -1.66 8.09
C GLU A 179 56.41 -1.03 7.04
N PRO A 180 56.70 0.29 7.13
CA PRO A 180 57.54 0.95 6.15
C PRO A 180 59.00 0.54 6.33
N LYS A 181 59.53 -0.20 5.37
CA LYS A 181 61.00 -0.32 5.21
C LYS A 181 61.58 1.02 4.77
N HIS A 182 62.46 1.54 5.61
CA HIS A 182 63.36 2.65 5.31
C HIS A 182 64.11 2.44 3.99
N ALA A 183 64.13 3.45 3.14
CA ALA A 183 65.30 3.85 2.30
C ALA A 183 64.99 5.20 1.65
N GLU A 184 65.66 6.18 2.16
CA GLU A 184 66.64 7.10 1.53
C GLU A 184 66.20 7.96 0.34
N GLN A 185 66.12 9.21 0.67
CA GLN A 185 66.62 10.45 0.03
C GLN A 185 66.94 10.44 -1.45
N ASN A 186 66.28 11.28 -2.21
CA ASN A 186 66.86 12.47 -2.90
C ASN A 186 65.75 13.26 -3.61
N GLY A 187 65.74 14.57 -3.33
CA GLY A 187 64.93 15.56 -4.04
C GLY A 187 65.74 16.17 -5.19
N PRO A 188 65.45 17.42 -5.65
CA PRO A 188 64.15 18.08 -5.86
C PRO A 188 63.99 18.48 -7.34
N VAL A 189 62.92 19.18 -7.73
CA VAL A 189 62.87 20.37 -8.58
C VAL A 189 61.48 20.65 -9.15
N ASP A 190 60.94 21.78 -8.78
CA ASP A 190 60.14 22.80 -9.47
C ASP A 190 59.14 22.53 -10.61
N GLY A 191 58.05 23.30 -10.50
CA GLY A 191 57.21 23.73 -11.62
C GLY A 191 55.74 23.87 -11.23
N GLN A 192 55.33 24.85 -10.53
CA GLN A 192 54.61 26.10 -10.81
C GLN A 192 53.57 26.07 -11.94
N GLY A 193 52.38 26.53 -11.59
CA GLY A 193 51.39 26.99 -12.56
C GLY A 193 49.99 26.65 -12.15
N ASP A 194 49.36 27.43 -11.38
CA ASP A 194 48.34 28.47 -11.55
C ASP A 194 46.89 27.96 -11.62
N ASN A 195 46.16 28.34 -10.62
CA ASN A 195 44.73 28.69 -10.52
C ASN A 195 44.47 29.93 -11.43
N PRO A 196 43.30 30.42 -11.75
CA PRO A 196 42.02 30.43 -11.00
C PRO A 196 40.73 30.54 -11.84
N GLY A 197 39.62 30.65 -11.12
CA GLY A 197 38.46 31.45 -11.57
C GLY A 197 37.17 30.68 -11.52
N SER A 198 36.37 30.80 -10.53
CA SER A 198 35.50 31.94 -10.17
C SER A 198 34.20 32.05 -10.96
N GLN A 199 33.17 32.06 -10.22
CA GLN A 199 31.97 32.89 -10.13
C GLN A 199 30.70 32.15 -10.52
N ALA A 200 29.75 31.91 -9.59
CA ALA A 200 28.84 32.82 -8.87
C ALA A 200 27.82 33.54 -9.72
N ALA A 201 26.59 33.35 -9.43
CA ALA A 201 25.47 34.30 -9.33
C ALA A 201 24.16 33.53 -9.41
N GLU A 202 23.35 33.45 -8.37
CA GLU A 202 22.41 34.42 -7.81
C GLU A 202 21.17 34.72 -8.63
N HIS A 203 20.08 34.65 -7.88
CA HIS A 203 18.77 35.33 -7.97
C HIS A 203 17.69 34.64 -8.80
N GLY A 204 16.51 34.41 -8.26
CA GLY A 204 15.52 35.31 -7.78
C GLY A 204 14.36 34.62 -7.11
N ALA A 205 14.09 35.09 -5.93
CA ALA A 205 12.83 34.93 -5.26
C ALA A 205 11.75 35.73 -5.98
N ASP A 206 10.60 35.14 -6.18
CA ASP A 206 9.41 35.98 -6.33
C ASP A 206 8.23 35.35 -5.57
N THR A 207 7.78 36.15 -4.63
CA THR A 207 6.59 36.01 -3.79
C THR A 207 5.37 36.34 -4.63
N ALA A 208 4.42 35.43 -4.71
CA ALA A 208 3.06 35.79 -5.15
C ALA A 208 2.04 35.28 -4.11
N VAL A 209 1.31 36.22 -3.63
CA VAL A 209 0.24 36.28 -2.65
C VAL A 209 -0.99 35.46 -3.09
N PRO A 210 -1.80 34.90 -2.17
CA PRO A 210 -2.88 33.98 -2.48
C PRO A 210 -4.07 34.69 -3.07
N SER A 211 -4.57 34.20 -4.19
CA SER A 211 -5.88 34.53 -4.74
C SER A 211 -6.92 33.62 -4.11
N ASP A 212 -7.80 34.26 -3.37
CA ASP A 212 -9.02 33.72 -2.78
C ASP A 212 -9.99 33.25 -3.87
N GLY A 213 -10.63 32.09 -3.63
CA GLY A 213 -11.94 31.84 -4.17
C GLY A 213 -12.04 31.02 -5.44
N ASP A 214 -11.77 29.73 -5.34
CA ASP A 214 -12.59 28.75 -6.04
C ASP A 214 -12.71 27.49 -5.16
N LYS A 215 -13.81 27.39 -4.44
CA LYS A 215 -14.27 26.14 -3.86
C LYS A 215 -14.56 25.20 -5.03
N LYS A 216 -13.50 24.51 -5.50
CA LYS A 216 -13.62 23.37 -6.38
C LYS A 216 -14.56 22.38 -5.70
N LEU A 217 -15.77 22.29 -6.22
CA LEU A 217 -16.74 21.26 -5.86
C LEU A 217 -16.01 19.92 -5.92
N PRO A 218 -16.25 18.98 -5.01
CA PRO A 218 -15.67 17.66 -5.10
C PRO A 218 -16.01 17.11 -6.48
N GLU A 219 -14.98 16.91 -7.31
CA GLU A 219 -15.09 16.12 -8.53
C GLU A 219 -15.72 14.81 -8.10
N MET A 220 -16.90 14.53 -8.65
CA MET A 220 -17.57 13.25 -8.41
C MET A 220 -16.64 12.17 -8.96
N ASP A 221 -16.11 11.34 -8.07
CA ASP A 221 -15.26 10.19 -8.38
C ASP A 221 -15.96 9.23 -9.35
N ILE A 222 -15.89 9.56 -10.63
CA ILE A 222 -16.24 8.63 -11.73
C ILE A 222 -15.23 7.46 -11.74
N ASP A 223 -14.05 7.70 -11.23
CA ASP A 223 -12.94 6.74 -11.09
C ASP A 223 -13.27 5.53 -10.22
N TRP A 224 -14.22 5.68 -9.31
CA TRP A 224 -14.68 4.63 -8.42
C TRP A 224 -15.23 3.39 -9.14
N PHE A 225 -15.92 3.59 -10.27
CA PHE A 225 -16.51 2.50 -11.06
C PHE A 225 -15.58 2.01 -12.18
N GLN A 226 -14.74 2.89 -12.73
CA GLN A 226 -13.80 2.51 -13.78
C GLN A 226 -12.72 1.57 -13.26
N HIS A 227 -12.25 1.75 -12.04
CA HIS A 227 -11.25 0.86 -11.42
C HIS A 227 -11.74 -0.59 -11.29
N LEU A 228 -13.04 -0.79 -11.04
CA LEU A 228 -13.64 -2.11 -10.96
C LEU A 228 -13.78 -2.79 -12.33
N PHE A 229 -13.86 -1.99 -13.39
CA PHE A 229 -14.01 -2.51 -14.76
C PHE A 229 -12.66 -2.91 -15.38
N ILE A 230 -11.59 -2.21 -15.03
CA ILE A 230 -10.22 -2.47 -15.52
C ILE A 230 -9.65 -3.76 -14.90
N LEU A 231 -9.93 -4.04 -13.64
CA LEU A 231 -9.45 -5.25 -12.94
C LEU A 231 -10.05 -6.57 -13.47
N LYS A 232 -11.01 -6.51 -14.38
CA LYS A 232 -11.67 -7.71 -14.96
C LYS A 232 -11.26 -8.03 -16.38
N GLN A 233 -10.41 -7.23 -17.02
CA GLN A 233 -9.89 -7.48 -18.38
C GLN A 233 -8.44 -8.00 -18.40
N THR A 234 -7.85 -8.20 -17.25
CA THR A 234 -6.58 -8.93 -17.04
C THR A 234 -6.80 -10.24 -16.33
#